data_dfcd413b8acc8e7102771a0fea1407a6
#
_entry.id   dfcd413b8acc8e7102771a0fea1407a6
#
_cell.length_a   1.000
_cell.length_b   1.000
_cell.length_c   1.000
_cell.angle_alpha   90.00
_cell.angle_beta   90.00
_cell.angle_gamma   90.00
#
_symmetry.space_group_name_H-M   'P 1'
#
loop_
_entity.id
_entity.type
_entity.pdbx_description
1 polymer ?
#
loop_
_entity_poly.entity_id
_entity_poly.type
_entity_poly.pdbx_seq_one_letter_code
_entity_poly.pdbx_strand_id
1 'polypeptide(L)'
;MGTKPLRHPEKKNKNLKNKNFVPKKEAQAYAIAALGQGLVYSCMSSYITDYYMNVLYLTPMFVILLMLLARVWDAINDPMMGMIMDRKSTKWGRMKPYPVLTALPIAALTILMFVNPGFDTKNQSVWLYIFTAFVYVAWGMTYTVSDVPFWSMPNVMTPNAKERGKIISYGKTVGGIGSAVTVALPIIVGYIVADMDLEKANILKYAIMAISMAVIGMPLFTLSSFKIKERIQIPDAQKRAPGEPSTLKRIFSCKPLMLVVLSGMLSFGRYMLQAAAPHVARYSGFYIGKTAPQTVDEINSNISTVALVIQVCAAVGMFGAMVFLPKLYKKFEYKHIMIVSCIGGFIASCFTLLIGWTTKNLLLCIPFMLISAIPLGVINNVSFAMVCDCLDFMEWKTGFRNNGLGSACQSFVNKIGNAFATVMIILMYMLVNIDVQNLNVGSGPEVVAAINSLAPTQNFAMFSLVTIVPGLSLLLCAVPLFFYDLVGEKKETVFSELAKLRKQRGINIES
;
A
#
# COMPACT_ATOMS: atom_id res chain seq x y z
N MET A 1 53.39 -17.75 40.54
CA MET A 1 52.82 -16.65 39.75
C MET A 1 51.49 -17.11 39.19
N GLY A 2 50.40 -16.69 39.83
CA GLY A 2 49.05 -17.12 39.49
C GLY A 2 48.47 -16.29 38.37
N THR A 3 48.08 -16.90 37.29
CA THR A 3 47.33 -16.32 36.19
C THR A 3 45.87 -16.13 36.58
N LYS A 4 45.44 -14.90 36.72
CA LYS A 4 44.01 -14.56 36.91
C LYS A 4 43.19 -15.00 35.66
N PRO A 5 42.03 -15.67 35.83
CA PRO A 5 41.19 -16.03 34.71
C PRO A 5 40.55 -14.77 34.12
N LEU A 6 40.65 -14.63 32.80
CA LEU A 6 39.98 -13.62 31.99
C LEU A 6 38.49 -13.69 32.23
N ARG A 7 37.89 -12.63 32.75
CA ARG A 7 36.45 -12.48 32.93
C ARG A 7 35.75 -12.55 31.56
N HIS A 8 34.86 -13.52 31.40
CA HIS A 8 34.04 -13.74 30.23
C HIS A 8 33.25 -12.47 29.82
N PRO A 9 33.21 -12.13 28.51
CA PRO A 9 32.46 -10.98 28.00
C PRO A 9 30.93 -11.19 27.95
N GLU A 10 30.43 -12.35 28.40
CA GLU A 10 29.00 -12.71 28.31
C GLU A 10 28.03 -11.84 29.10
N LYS A 11 28.45 -11.22 30.21
CA LYS A 11 27.55 -10.37 31.02
C LYS A 11 27.25 -9.01 30.38
N LYS A 12 28.09 -8.48 29.51
CA LYS A 12 27.86 -7.19 28.83
C LYS A 12 26.81 -7.29 27.72
N ASN A 13 26.68 -8.44 27.06
CA ASN A 13 25.72 -8.63 25.94
C ASN A 13 24.26 -8.86 26.42
N LYS A 14 24.04 -9.49 27.58
CA LYS A 14 22.69 -9.67 28.14
C LYS A 14 22.01 -8.33 28.52
N ASN A 15 22.79 -7.35 28.95
CA ASN A 15 22.25 -6.02 29.32
C ASN A 15 21.87 -5.17 28.09
N LEU A 16 22.46 -5.40 26.92
CA LEU A 16 22.09 -4.69 25.68
C LEU A 16 20.77 -5.20 25.07
N LYS A 17 20.42 -6.49 25.30
CA LYS A 17 19.19 -7.10 24.78
C LYS A 17 17.88 -6.55 25.38
N ASN A 18 17.92 -6.08 26.63
CA ASN A 18 16.75 -5.58 27.34
C ASN A 18 16.70 -4.06 27.46
N LYS A 19 17.67 -3.33 26.90
CA LYS A 19 17.71 -1.88 26.99
C LYS A 19 16.94 -1.28 25.83
N ASN A 20 15.88 -0.53 26.12
CA ASN A 20 15.21 0.30 25.13
C ASN A 20 16.08 1.53 24.88
N PHE A 21 16.49 1.70 23.61
CA PHE A 21 17.34 2.82 23.16
C PHE A 21 16.49 4.02 22.73
N VAL A 22 15.26 3.78 22.31
CA VAL A 22 14.35 4.80 21.78
C VAL A 22 13.33 5.18 22.85
N PRO A 23 13.31 6.45 23.29
CA PRO A 23 12.28 6.95 24.21
C PRO A 23 10.88 6.80 23.62
N LYS A 24 9.87 6.57 24.46
CA LYS A 24 8.46 6.44 24.04
C LYS A 24 7.99 7.64 23.21
N LYS A 25 8.37 8.86 23.57
CA LYS A 25 8.02 10.09 22.84
C LYS A 25 8.57 10.11 21.42
N GLU A 26 9.74 9.53 21.18
CA GLU A 26 10.36 9.44 19.86
C GLU A 26 9.70 8.36 18.98
N ALA A 27 9.37 7.20 19.58
CA ALA A 27 8.59 6.17 18.90
C ALA A 27 7.18 6.68 18.52
N GLN A 28 6.55 7.49 19.40
CA GLN A 28 5.29 8.17 19.09
C GLN A 28 5.46 9.18 17.95
N ALA A 29 6.54 9.96 17.94
CA ALA A 29 6.83 10.89 16.85
C ALA A 29 6.98 10.16 15.51
N TYR A 30 7.68 9.03 15.48
CA TYR A 30 7.77 8.19 14.28
C TYR A 30 6.39 7.70 13.83
N ALA A 31 5.55 7.26 14.76
CA ALA A 31 4.19 6.79 14.45
C ALA A 31 3.28 7.93 13.95
N ILE A 32 3.37 9.15 14.52
CA ILE A 32 2.63 10.33 14.05
C ILE A 32 3.11 10.74 12.65
N ALA A 33 4.41 10.64 12.38
CA ALA A 33 4.92 10.86 11.03
C ALA A 33 4.34 9.85 10.04
N ALA A 34 4.27 8.56 10.41
CA ALA A 34 3.63 7.53 9.59
C ALA A 34 2.13 7.81 9.35
N LEU A 35 1.41 8.37 10.35
CA LEU A 35 0.02 8.81 10.18
C LEU A 35 -0.09 9.89 9.10
N GLY A 36 0.75 10.92 9.17
CA GLY A 36 0.77 11.99 8.18
C GLY A 36 1.06 11.48 6.77
N GLN A 37 2.01 10.57 6.63
CA GLN A 37 2.32 9.89 5.38
C GLN A 37 1.14 9.07 4.88
N GLY A 38 0.47 8.32 5.77
CA GLY A 38 -0.68 7.49 5.45
C GLY A 38 -1.87 8.30 4.92
N LEU A 39 -2.12 9.49 5.49
CA LEU A 39 -3.15 10.42 5.02
C LEU A 39 -2.93 10.82 3.55
N VAL A 40 -1.73 11.28 3.21
CA VAL A 40 -1.42 11.78 1.85
C VAL A 40 -1.36 10.64 0.84
N TYR A 41 -0.69 9.54 1.16
CA TYR A 41 -0.57 8.40 0.26
C TYR A 41 -1.92 7.74 -0.03
N SER A 42 -2.77 7.57 0.99
CA SER A 42 -4.08 6.96 0.82
C SER A 42 -5.01 7.83 -0.01
N CYS A 43 -4.96 9.16 0.15
CA CYS A 43 -5.70 10.08 -0.70
C CYS A 43 -5.35 9.90 -2.18
N MET A 44 -4.07 9.91 -2.50
CA MET A 44 -3.60 9.68 -3.86
C MET A 44 -4.00 8.28 -4.37
N SER A 45 -3.66 7.23 -3.65
CA SER A 45 -3.83 5.86 -4.15
C SER A 45 -5.28 5.42 -4.31
N SER A 46 -6.19 5.97 -3.48
CA SER A 46 -7.60 5.58 -3.51
C SER A 46 -8.45 6.39 -4.49
N TYR A 47 -8.08 7.65 -4.73
CA TYR A 47 -8.98 8.57 -5.43
C TYR A 47 -8.45 9.13 -6.74
N ILE A 48 -7.16 8.97 -7.05
CA ILE A 48 -6.58 9.58 -8.25
C ILE A 48 -7.17 9.02 -9.54
N THR A 49 -7.44 7.71 -9.58
CA THR A 49 -8.04 7.07 -10.76
C THR A 49 -9.46 7.58 -10.99
N ASP A 50 -10.25 7.67 -9.91
CA ASP A 50 -11.61 8.19 -10.00
C ASP A 50 -11.61 9.66 -10.44
N TYR A 51 -10.71 10.49 -9.91
CA TYR A 51 -10.54 11.87 -10.33
C TYR A 51 -10.18 12.01 -11.81
N TYR A 52 -9.22 11.21 -12.29
CA TYR A 52 -8.79 11.23 -13.69
C TYR A 52 -9.88 10.79 -14.65
N MET A 53 -10.64 9.75 -14.29
CA MET A 53 -11.69 9.21 -15.14
C MET A 53 -13.00 10.02 -15.09
N ASN A 54 -13.43 10.44 -13.90
CA ASN A 54 -14.76 10.97 -13.66
C ASN A 54 -14.82 12.50 -13.48
N VAL A 55 -13.66 13.17 -13.36
CA VAL A 55 -13.59 14.64 -13.23
C VAL A 55 -12.81 15.29 -14.36
N LEU A 56 -11.64 14.71 -14.69
CA LEU A 56 -10.85 15.21 -15.82
C LEU A 56 -11.23 14.59 -17.16
N TYR A 57 -12.05 13.53 -17.17
CA TYR A 57 -12.49 12.80 -18.36
C TYR A 57 -11.34 12.34 -19.27
N LEU A 58 -10.19 12.00 -18.67
CA LEU A 58 -9.04 11.51 -19.43
C LEU A 58 -9.35 10.18 -20.10
N THR A 59 -8.79 9.96 -21.27
CA THR A 59 -9.00 8.69 -21.98
C THR A 59 -8.48 7.51 -21.17
N PRO A 60 -9.24 6.40 -21.06
CA PRO A 60 -8.83 5.22 -20.26
C PRO A 60 -7.44 4.71 -20.63
N MET A 61 -7.13 4.65 -21.94
CA MET A 61 -5.83 4.18 -22.42
C MET A 61 -4.67 5.05 -21.91
N PHE A 62 -4.84 6.38 -21.88
CA PHE A 62 -3.83 7.29 -21.32
C PHE A 62 -3.60 7.01 -19.84
N VAL A 63 -4.67 6.85 -19.06
CA VAL A 63 -4.55 6.61 -17.61
C VAL A 63 -3.84 5.26 -17.35
N ILE A 64 -4.16 4.21 -18.12
CA ILE A 64 -3.46 2.92 -18.04
C ILE A 64 -1.97 3.11 -18.31
N LEU A 65 -1.62 3.74 -19.45
CA LEU A 65 -0.23 3.93 -19.85
C LEU A 65 0.54 4.78 -18.82
N LEU A 66 -0.05 5.87 -18.35
CA LEU A 66 0.55 6.73 -17.34
C LEU A 66 0.85 5.94 -16.06
N MET A 67 -0.12 5.18 -15.55
CA MET A 67 0.03 4.40 -14.32
C MET A 67 1.07 3.29 -14.47
N LEU A 68 1.09 2.57 -15.60
CA LEU A 68 2.07 1.51 -15.85
C LEU A 68 3.49 2.06 -16.03
N LEU A 69 3.67 3.10 -16.84
CA LEU A 69 4.98 3.72 -17.06
C LEU A 69 5.55 4.29 -15.77
N ALA A 70 4.72 4.92 -14.94
CA ALA A 70 5.15 5.39 -13.63
C ALA A 70 5.63 4.23 -12.74
N ARG A 71 5.03 3.04 -12.79
CA ARG A 71 5.49 1.86 -12.03
C ARG A 71 6.82 1.30 -12.53
N VAL A 72 7.02 1.32 -13.84
CA VAL A 72 8.34 0.95 -14.41
C VAL A 72 9.40 1.95 -13.94
N TRP A 73 9.07 3.23 -13.91
CA TRP A 73 9.96 4.26 -13.37
C TRP A 73 10.25 4.05 -11.87
N ASP A 74 9.24 3.76 -11.06
CA ASP A 74 9.39 3.47 -9.62
C ASP A 74 10.36 2.30 -9.38
N ALA A 75 10.33 1.25 -10.21
CA ALA A 75 11.24 0.11 -10.10
C ALA A 75 12.72 0.49 -10.27
N ILE A 76 13.00 1.59 -10.97
CA ILE A 76 14.33 2.16 -11.14
C ILE A 76 14.63 3.19 -10.05
N ASN A 77 13.67 4.05 -9.75
CA ASN A 77 13.82 5.17 -8.84
C ASN A 77 14.03 4.74 -7.37
N ASP A 78 13.34 3.68 -6.90
CA ASP A 78 13.49 3.19 -5.52
C ASP A 78 14.91 2.70 -5.19
N PRO A 79 15.55 1.82 -6.00
CA PRO A 79 16.94 1.44 -5.81
C PRO A 79 17.91 2.62 -5.94
N MET A 80 17.66 3.57 -6.86
CA MET A 80 18.47 4.77 -7.00
C MET A 80 18.44 5.60 -5.73
N MET A 81 17.25 5.83 -5.15
CA MET A 81 17.10 6.57 -3.91
C MET A 81 17.83 5.87 -2.75
N GLY A 82 17.71 4.53 -2.65
CA GLY A 82 18.49 3.73 -1.69
C GLY A 82 20.00 3.96 -1.81
N MET A 83 20.53 3.97 -3.02
CA MET A 83 21.95 4.23 -3.27
C MET A 83 22.35 5.70 -2.95
N ILE A 84 21.46 6.66 -3.22
CA ILE A 84 21.73 8.09 -2.95
C ILE A 84 21.83 8.32 -1.44
N MET A 85 20.87 7.80 -0.67
CA MET A 85 20.86 7.97 0.79
C MET A 85 22.04 7.27 1.48
N ASP A 86 22.57 6.18 0.89
CA ASP A 86 23.70 5.45 1.44
C ASP A 86 25.07 6.12 1.19
N ARG A 87 25.14 7.10 0.26
CA ARG A 87 26.42 7.73 -0.13
C ARG A 87 26.99 8.68 0.91
N LYS A 88 26.15 9.53 1.51
CA LYS A 88 26.64 10.58 2.43
C LYS A 88 25.70 10.80 3.62
N SER A 89 26.29 10.94 4.79
CA SER A 89 25.61 11.45 5.97
C SER A 89 25.64 12.97 5.96
N THR A 90 24.51 13.61 6.29
CA THR A 90 24.42 15.07 6.43
C THR A 90 24.54 15.47 7.90
N LYS A 91 24.61 16.77 8.19
CA LYS A 91 24.59 17.32 9.56
C LYS A 91 23.29 16.94 10.32
N TRP A 92 22.20 16.65 9.61
CA TRP A 92 20.90 16.26 10.19
C TRP A 92 20.74 14.74 10.31
N GLY A 93 21.69 13.98 9.85
CA GLY A 93 21.67 12.53 9.73
C GLY A 93 21.68 12.05 8.28
N ARG A 94 21.49 10.75 8.09
CA ARG A 94 21.50 10.10 6.77
C ARG A 94 20.11 10.00 6.15
N MET A 95 19.09 9.65 6.97
CA MET A 95 17.72 9.39 6.52
C MET A 95 16.81 10.61 6.69
N LYS A 96 16.97 11.32 7.79
CA LYS A 96 16.10 12.42 8.24
C LYS A 96 15.98 13.61 7.27
N PRO A 97 17.02 14.06 6.55
CA PRO A 97 16.91 15.22 5.67
C PRO A 97 15.86 15.08 4.57
N TYR A 98 15.70 13.88 4.03
CA TYR A 98 14.84 13.63 2.88
C TYR A 98 13.36 13.86 3.18
N PRO A 99 12.74 13.24 4.20
CA PRO A 99 11.35 13.51 4.57
C PRO A 99 11.06 14.97 4.90
N VAL A 100 12.04 15.67 5.47
CA VAL A 100 11.89 17.07 5.85
C VAL A 100 11.91 17.98 4.62
N LEU A 101 12.87 17.79 3.70
CA LEU A 101 13.03 18.64 2.51
C LEU A 101 11.91 18.41 1.48
N THR A 102 11.39 17.20 1.38
CA THR A 102 10.38 16.86 0.37
C THR A 102 8.95 17.13 0.82
N ALA A 103 8.73 17.47 2.09
CA ALA A 103 7.38 17.66 2.63
C ALA A 103 6.57 18.74 1.89
N LEU A 104 7.16 19.92 1.67
CA LEU A 104 6.51 21.01 0.95
C LEU A 104 6.27 20.66 -0.54
N PRO A 105 7.25 20.15 -1.29
CA PRO A 105 7.01 19.66 -2.66
C PRO A 105 5.93 18.59 -2.75
N ILE A 106 5.89 17.61 -1.83
CA ILE A 106 4.84 16.56 -1.84
C ILE A 106 3.46 17.20 -1.59
N ALA A 107 3.35 18.13 -0.63
CA ALA A 107 2.09 18.82 -0.35
C ALA A 107 1.59 19.57 -1.59
N ALA A 108 2.46 20.37 -2.22
CA ALA A 108 2.12 21.13 -3.43
C ALA A 108 1.71 20.21 -4.58
N LEU A 109 2.47 19.16 -4.86
CA LEU A 109 2.16 18.21 -5.93
C LEU A 109 0.88 17.41 -5.62
N THR A 110 0.59 17.08 -4.35
CA THR A 110 -0.66 16.42 -3.96
C THR A 110 -1.86 17.31 -4.30
N ILE A 111 -1.78 18.60 -4.01
CA ILE A 111 -2.85 19.56 -4.36
C ILE A 111 -2.98 19.67 -5.88
N LEU A 112 -1.86 19.84 -6.60
CA LEU A 112 -1.85 19.96 -8.06
C LEU A 112 -2.41 18.71 -8.77
N MET A 113 -2.27 17.52 -8.19
CA MET A 113 -2.83 16.29 -8.75
C MET A 113 -4.36 16.27 -8.78
N PHE A 114 -5.01 16.99 -7.87
CA PHE A 114 -6.46 17.00 -7.70
C PHE A 114 -7.09 18.38 -7.98
N VAL A 115 -6.35 19.26 -8.59
CA VAL A 115 -6.83 20.59 -9.02
C VAL A 115 -6.54 20.78 -10.49
N ASN A 116 -7.57 21.09 -11.27
CA ASN A 116 -7.42 21.50 -12.66
C ASN A 116 -7.13 23.01 -12.71
N PRO A 117 -5.96 23.45 -13.20
CA PRO A 117 -5.63 24.88 -13.27
C PRO A 117 -6.34 25.65 -14.38
N GLY A 118 -7.40 25.12 -14.95
CA GLY A 118 -8.23 25.78 -15.96
C GLY A 118 -8.11 25.18 -17.36
N PHE A 119 -7.58 23.98 -17.50
CA PHE A 119 -7.59 23.25 -18.77
C PHE A 119 -8.98 22.76 -19.13
N ASP A 120 -9.30 22.83 -20.42
CA ASP A 120 -10.57 22.30 -20.94
C ASP A 120 -10.56 20.76 -20.84
N THR A 121 -11.45 20.23 -20.00
CA THR A 121 -11.61 18.81 -19.77
C THR A 121 -12.51 18.16 -20.82
N LYS A 122 -13.50 18.92 -21.37
CA LYS A 122 -14.48 18.41 -22.33
C LYS A 122 -13.86 18.19 -23.71
N ASN A 123 -13.03 19.13 -24.18
CA ASN A 123 -12.31 19.02 -25.45
C ASN A 123 -10.97 18.29 -25.31
N GLN A 124 -10.68 17.74 -24.13
CA GLN A 124 -9.48 16.93 -23.88
C GLN A 124 -8.18 17.63 -24.37
N SER A 125 -7.94 18.83 -23.87
CA SER A 125 -6.76 19.61 -24.23
C SER A 125 -5.45 18.83 -24.06
N VAL A 126 -4.57 18.84 -25.05
CA VAL A 126 -3.23 18.20 -24.98
C VAL A 126 -2.44 18.67 -23.75
N TRP A 127 -2.61 19.93 -23.36
CA TRP A 127 -1.97 20.49 -22.17
C TRP A 127 -2.46 19.87 -20.89
N LEU A 128 -3.72 19.42 -20.82
CA LEU A 128 -4.26 18.69 -19.69
C LEU A 128 -3.53 17.35 -19.53
N TYR A 129 -3.30 16.61 -20.62
CA TYR A 129 -2.58 15.33 -20.62
C TYR A 129 -1.12 15.50 -20.18
N ILE A 130 -0.43 16.50 -20.73
CA ILE A 130 0.97 16.81 -20.38
C ILE A 130 1.06 17.19 -18.90
N PHE A 131 0.21 18.09 -18.42
CA PHE A 131 0.16 18.53 -17.04
C PHE A 131 -0.07 17.35 -16.08
N THR A 132 -1.09 16.54 -16.36
CA THR A 132 -1.45 15.38 -15.53
C THR A 132 -0.31 14.37 -15.47
N ALA A 133 0.32 14.05 -16.61
CA ALA A 133 1.46 13.15 -16.65
C ALA A 133 2.65 13.71 -15.86
N PHE A 134 2.97 14.97 -16.05
CA PHE A 134 4.07 15.62 -15.35
C PHE A 134 3.87 15.63 -13.83
N VAL A 135 2.70 16.08 -13.37
CA VAL A 135 2.41 16.17 -11.92
C VAL A 135 2.39 14.80 -11.27
N TYR A 136 1.80 13.79 -11.94
CA TYR A 136 1.76 12.43 -11.42
C TYR A 136 3.16 11.81 -11.26
N VAL A 137 4.00 11.93 -12.29
CA VAL A 137 5.38 11.42 -12.25
C VAL A 137 6.23 12.20 -11.24
N ALA A 138 6.13 13.53 -11.23
CA ALA A 138 6.84 14.37 -10.27
C ALA A 138 6.46 14.07 -8.82
N TRP A 139 5.17 13.82 -8.56
CA TRP A 139 4.69 13.39 -7.26
C TRP A 139 5.32 12.05 -6.86
N GLY A 140 5.27 11.04 -7.74
CA GLY A 140 5.84 9.71 -7.49
C GLY A 140 7.34 9.77 -7.18
N MET A 141 8.11 10.54 -7.97
CA MET A 141 9.55 10.75 -7.74
C MET A 141 9.82 11.40 -6.39
N THR A 142 9.12 12.50 -6.09
CA THR A 142 9.31 13.26 -4.84
C THR A 142 8.89 12.44 -3.63
N TYR A 143 7.79 11.68 -3.76
CA TYR A 143 7.32 10.80 -2.71
C TYR A 143 8.32 9.67 -2.40
N THR A 144 8.92 9.03 -3.40
CA THR A 144 9.96 8.01 -3.22
C THR A 144 11.17 8.55 -2.46
N VAL A 145 11.58 9.80 -2.74
CA VAL A 145 12.69 10.46 -2.01
C VAL A 145 12.40 10.59 -0.52
N SER A 146 11.14 10.66 -0.13
CA SER A 146 10.69 10.70 1.27
C SER A 146 10.44 9.30 1.86
N ASP A 147 9.75 8.44 1.12
CA ASP A 147 9.23 7.14 1.57
C ASP A 147 10.36 6.17 1.93
N VAL A 148 11.33 5.99 1.04
CA VAL A 148 12.43 5.03 1.21
C VAL A 148 13.27 5.34 2.45
N PRO A 149 13.74 6.59 2.69
CA PRO A 149 14.46 6.92 3.91
C PRO A 149 13.60 6.82 5.17
N PHE A 150 12.32 7.21 5.11
CA PHE A 150 11.43 7.17 6.27
C PHE A 150 11.25 5.75 6.81
N TRP A 151 10.93 4.78 5.94
CA TRP A 151 10.79 3.38 6.36
C TRP A 151 12.11 2.70 6.70
N SER A 152 13.24 3.27 6.29
CA SER A 152 14.59 2.85 6.68
C SER A 152 15.04 3.43 8.03
N MET A 153 14.41 4.50 8.53
CA MET A 153 14.77 5.20 9.77
C MET A 153 14.88 4.29 11.01
N PRO A 154 14.01 3.32 11.26
CA PRO A 154 14.12 2.44 12.41
C PRO A 154 15.45 1.66 12.47
N ASN A 155 16.10 1.45 11.33
CA ASN A 155 17.42 0.78 11.27
C ASN A 155 18.53 1.61 11.89
N VAL A 156 18.40 2.93 11.90
CA VAL A 156 19.38 3.87 12.47
C VAL A 156 18.95 4.42 13.84
N MET A 157 17.70 4.20 14.25
CA MET A 157 17.20 4.62 15.57
C MET A 157 17.64 3.69 16.69
N THR A 158 17.70 2.38 16.45
CA THR A 158 18.02 1.39 17.47
C THR A 158 18.81 0.19 16.94
N PRO A 159 19.85 -0.28 17.68
CA PRO A 159 20.55 -1.52 17.37
C PRO A 159 19.75 -2.77 17.75
N ASN A 160 18.70 -2.62 18.59
CA ASN A 160 17.91 -3.74 19.09
C ASN A 160 16.86 -4.14 18.05
N ALA A 161 16.99 -5.33 17.46
CA ALA A 161 16.09 -5.84 16.43
C ALA A 161 14.63 -5.98 16.93
N LYS A 162 14.41 -6.38 18.20
CA LYS A 162 13.08 -6.49 18.79
C LYS A 162 12.41 -5.12 18.96
N GLU A 163 13.18 -4.12 19.41
CA GLU A 163 12.70 -2.74 19.54
C GLU A 163 12.40 -2.14 18.17
N ARG A 164 13.27 -2.35 17.18
CA ARG A 164 13.08 -1.94 15.79
C ARG A 164 11.79 -2.50 15.20
N GLY A 165 11.55 -3.81 15.38
CA GLY A 165 10.30 -4.45 14.92
C GLY A 165 9.06 -3.82 15.56
N LYS A 166 9.10 -3.49 16.87
CA LYS A 166 8.01 -2.80 17.56
C LYS A 166 7.77 -1.40 16.99
N ILE A 167 8.83 -0.63 16.73
CA ILE A 167 8.72 0.73 16.16
C ILE A 167 8.10 0.68 14.77
N ILE A 168 8.55 -0.24 13.91
CA ILE A 168 8.00 -0.43 12.56
C ILE A 168 6.53 -0.82 12.63
N SER A 169 6.19 -1.80 13.48
CA SER A 169 4.80 -2.25 13.66
C SER A 169 3.91 -1.12 14.17
N TYR A 170 4.38 -0.34 15.14
CA TYR A 170 3.65 0.80 15.68
C TYR A 170 3.45 1.88 14.61
N GLY A 171 4.49 2.21 13.83
CA GLY A 171 4.39 3.13 12.70
C GLY A 171 3.38 2.67 11.65
N LYS A 172 3.42 1.38 11.26
CA LYS A 172 2.47 0.82 10.29
C LYS A 172 1.02 0.85 10.80
N THR A 173 0.80 0.56 12.09
CA THR A 173 -0.54 0.59 12.69
C THR A 173 -1.10 2.01 12.69
N VAL A 174 -0.32 2.98 13.15
CA VAL A 174 -0.77 4.38 13.22
C VAL A 174 -0.88 5.00 11.82
N GLY A 175 0.03 4.65 10.90
CA GLY A 175 -0.09 5.01 9.48
C GLY A 175 -1.35 4.45 8.82
N GLY A 176 -1.72 3.22 9.17
CA GLY A 176 -2.99 2.61 8.75
C GLY A 176 -4.22 3.36 9.27
N ILE A 177 -4.17 3.92 10.48
CA ILE A 177 -5.23 4.81 10.97
C ILE A 177 -5.33 6.07 10.10
N GLY A 178 -4.19 6.67 9.71
CA GLY A 178 -4.18 7.79 8.76
C GLY A 178 -4.86 7.44 7.43
N SER A 179 -4.57 6.26 6.89
CA SER A 179 -5.25 5.76 5.68
C SER A 179 -6.75 5.58 5.90
N ALA A 180 -7.18 5.07 7.05
CA ALA A 180 -8.58 4.90 7.39
C ALA A 180 -9.35 6.23 7.52
N VAL A 181 -8.70 7.27 8.06
CA VAL A 181 -9.28 8.64 8.13
C VAL A 181 -9.55 9.18 6.73
N THR A 182 -8.64 8.95 5.78
CA THR A 182 -8.82 9.36 4.38
C THR A 182 -10.07 8.71 3.75
N VAL A 183 -10.40 7.48 4.15
CA VAL A 183 -11.59 6.75 3.68
C VAL A 183 -12.89 7.44 4.11
N ALA A 184 -12.93 8.00 5.32
CA ALA A 184 -14.11 8.68 5.84
C ALA A 184 -14.31 10.10 5.27
N LEU A 185 -13.24 10.71 4.75
CA LEU A 185 -13.25 12.09 4.28
C LEU A 185 -14.28 12.39 3.18
N PRO A 186 -14.49 11.52 2.15
CA PRO A 186 -15.49 11.77 1.11
C PRO A 186 -16.91 11.97 1.64
N ILE A 187 -17.25 11.39 2.78
CA ILE A 187 -18.57 11.56 3.40
C ILE A 187 -18.70 12.97 3.94
N ILE A 188 -17.72 13.40 4.73
CA ILE A 188 -17.72 14.73 5.34
C ILE A 188 -17.79 15.80 4.24
N VAL A 189 -16.95 15.64 3.23
CA VAL A 189 -16.90 16.58 2.09
C VAL A 189 -18.16 16.46 1.23
N GLY A 190 -18.73 15.25 1.09
CA GLY A 190 -19.99 15.03 0.36
C GLY A 190 -21.14 15.85 0.94
N TYR A 191 -21.25 15.99 2.25
CA TYR A 191 -22.24 16.87 2.89
C TYR A 191 -21.97 18.35 2.62
N ILE A 192 -20.72 18.77 2.46
CA ILE A 192 -20.37 20.18 2.17
C ILE A 192 -20.77 20.57 0.75
N VAL A 193 -20.69 19.63 -0.18
CA VAL A 193 -20.94 19.87 -1.61
C VAL A 193 -22.32 19.36 -2.08
N ALA A 194 -23.18 18.93 -1.16
CA ALA A 194 -24.45 18.27 -1.47
C ALA A 194 -25.36 19.10 -2.35
N ASP A 195 -25.50 20.41 -2.08
CA ASP A 195 -26.37 21.34 -2.77
C ASP A 195 -25.83 21.84 -4.13
N MET A 196 -24.73 21.26 -4.62
CA MET A 196 -24.06 21.68 -5.86
C MET A 196 -24.37 20.76 -7.04
N ASP A 197 -24.27 21.29 -8.27
CA ASP A 197 -24.26 20.44 -9.47
C ASP A 197 -23.20 19.36 -9.37
N LEU A 198 -23.47 18.15 -9.87
CA LEU A 198 -22.60 16.99 -9.71
C LEU A 198 -21.17 17.23 -10.23
N GLU A 199 -21.00 17.94 -11.35
CA GLU A 199 -19.70 18.27 -11.92
C GLU A 199 -18.90 19.17 -10.96
N LYS A 200 -19.50 20.27 -10.49
CA LYS A 200 -18.89 21.21 -9.55
C LYS A 200 -18.61 20.54 -8.19
N ALA A 201 -19.58 19.74 -7.70
CA ALA A 201 -19.46 18.98 -6.47
C ALA A 201 -18.24 18.04 -6.50
N ASN A 202 -18.07 17.31 -7.61
CA ASN A 202 -16.92 16.41 -7.75
C ASN A 202 -15.60 17.16 -7.81
N ILE A 203 -15.48 18.24 -8.58
CA ILE A 203 -14.26 19.06 -8.66
C ILE A 203 -13.89 19.57 -7.26
N LEU A 204 -14.84 20.18 -6.56
CA LEU A 204 -14.61 20.78 -5.25
C LEU A 204 -14.31 19.69 -4.18
N LYS A 205 -14.99 18.55 -4.23
CA LYS A 205 -14.79 17.42 -3.35
C LYS A 205 -13.33 16.95 -3.37
N TYR A 206 -12.77 16.66 -4.54
CA TYR A 206 -11.39 16.19 -4.64
C TYR A 206 -10.38 17.27 -4.28
N ALA A 207 -10.63 18.53 -4.63
CA ALA A 207 -9.78 19.65 -4.23
C ALA A 207 -9.72 19.81 -2.70
N ILE A 208 -10.87 19.81 -2.01
CA ILE A 208 -10.95 19.90 -0.54
C ILE A 208 -10.24 18.70 0.10
N MET A 209 -10.45 17.49 -0.42
CA MET A 209 -9.79 16.29 0.08
C MET A 209 -8.28 16.39 -0.03
N ALA A 210 -7.76 16.74 -1.20
CA ALA A 210 -6.32 16.87 -1.43
C ALA A 210 -5.69 17.98 -0.57
N ILE A 211 -6.31 19.15 -0.50
CA ILE A 211 -5.83 20.27 0.29
C ILE A 211 -5.81 19.91 1.78
N SER A 212 -6.90 19.35 2.31
CA SER A 212 -6.99 18.98 3.74
C SER A 212 -5.95 17.92 4.09
N MET A 213 -5.77 16.88 3.26
CA MET A 213 -4.78 15.84 3.52
C MET A 213 -3.35 16.35 3.38
N ALA A 214 -3.06 17.23 2.43
CA ALA A 214 -1.75 17.85 2.27
C ALA A 214 -1.41 18.78 3.44
N VAL A 215 -2.36 19.66 3.84
CA VAL A 215 -2.17 20.64 4.91
C VAL A 215 -2.10 20.00 6.29
N ILE A 216 -2.79 18.90 6.53
CA ILE A 216 -2.73 18.17 7.81
C ILE A 216 -1.62 17.13 7.79
N GLY A 217 -1.54 16.31 6.74
CA GLY A 217 -0.66 15.15 6.67
C GLY A 217 0.81 15.54 6.59
N MET A 218 1.18 16.49 5.74
CA MET A 218 2.59 16.84 5.56
C MET A 218 3.22 17.56 6.75
N PRO A 219 2.56 18.49 7.45
CA PRO A 219 3.08 19.00 8.72
C PRO A 219 3.23 17.94 9.80
N LEU A 220 2.26 17.00 9.96
CA LEU A 220 2.39 15.89 10.89
C LEU A 220 3.62 15.03 10.58
N PHE A 221 3.83 14.71 9.31
CA PHE A 221 4.97 13.95 8.83
C PHE A 221 6.30 14.67 9.10
N THR A 222 6.39 15.95 8.75
CA THR A 222 7.61 16.76 8.84
C THR A 222 7.98 17.07 10.28
N LEU A 223 7.05 17.67 11.06
CA LEU A 223 7.31 18.10 12.43
C LEU A 223 7.66 16.93 13.34
N SER A 224 7.01 15.77 13.12
CA SER A 224 7.30 14.56 13.88
C SER A 224 8.66 13.98 13.49
N SER A 225 9.06 14.07 12.22
CA SER A 225 10.37 13.61 11.76
C SER A 225 11.53 14.37 12.38
N PHE A 226 11.36 15.63 12.76
CA PHE A 226 12.39 16.40 13.49
C PHE A 226 12.74 15.82 14.86
N LYS A 227 11.79 15.18 15.54
CA LYS A 227 12.00 14.60 16.87
C LYS A 227 12.73 13.26 16.85
N ILE A 228 12.88 12.64 15.70
CA ILE A 228 13.56 11.35 15.54
C ILE A 228 15.06 11.56 15.55
N LYS A 229 15.80 10.70 16.28
CA LYS A 229 17.26 10.76 16.37
C LYS A 229 17.89 9.53 15.74
N GLU A 230 18.83 9.73 14.84
CA GLU A 230 19.68 8.68 14.28
C GLU A 230 20.83 8.41 15.25
N ARG A 231 20.90 7.18 15.80
CA ARG A 231 21.91 6.78 16.80
C ARG A 231 22.98 5.89 16.24
N ILE A 232 22.66 5.20 15.14
CA ILE A 232 23.58 4.25 14.53
C ILE A 232 24.16 4.91 13.29
N GLN A 233 25.47 5.11 13.31
CA GLN A 233 26.21 5.47 12.12
C GLN A 233 26.44 4.22 11.28
N ILE A 234 25.75 4.10 10.16
CA ILE A 234 26.00 3.06 9.17
C ILE A 234 27.25 3.46 8.39
N PRO A 235 28.27 2.61 8.27
CA PRO A 235 29.44 2.89 7.43
C PRO A 235 28.98 3.22 6.00
N ASP A 236 29.70 4.11 5.34
CA ASP A 236 29.43 4.41 3.93
C ASP A 236 29.50 3.13 3.10
N ALA A 237 28.62 3.01 2.11
CA ALA A 237 28.50 1.80 1.31
C ALA A 237 29.89 1.42 0.71
N GLN A 238 30.40 0.25 1.13
CA GLN A 238 31.63 -0.28 0.55
C GLN A 238 31.40 -0.53 -0.94
N LYS A 239 32.35 -0.09 -1.78
CA LYS A 239 32.34 -0.42 -3.21
C LYS A 239 32.35 -1.95 -3.35
N ARG A 240 31.48 -2.48 -4.22
CA ARG A 240 31.42 -3.91 -4.51
C ARG A 240 32.80 -4.45 -4.88
N ALA A 241 33.14 -5.63 -4.38
CA ALA A 241 34.35 -6.31 -4.80
C ALA A 241 34.24 -6.68 -6.29
N PRO A 242 35.34 -6.56 -7.06
CA PRO A 242 35.37 -7.02 -8.46
C PRO A 242 34.98 -8.50 -8.53
N GLY A 243 34.00 -8.85 -9.39
CA GLY A 243 33.52 -10.24 -9.55
C GLY A 243 32.25 -10.62 -8.78
N GLU A 244 31.74 -9.78 -7.88
CA GLU A 244 30.47 -10.07 -7.21
C GLU A 244 29.26 -9.93 -8.17
N PRO A 245 28.36 -10.95 -8.20
CA PRO A 245 27.16 -10.90 -9.03
C PRO A 245 26.27 -9.72 -8.64
N SER A 246 25.62 -9.09 -9.63
CA SER A 246 24.72 -7.97 -9.40
C SER A 246 23.58 -8.38 -8.46
N THR A 247 23.07 -7.42 -7.68
CA THR A 247 21.93 -7.65 -6.76
C THR A 247 20.73 -8.24 -7.50
N LEU A 248 20.44 -7.77 -8.71
CA LEU A 248 19.37 -8.32 -9.56
C LEU A 248 19.62 -9.79 -9.91
N LYS A 249 20.83 -10.16 -10.33
CA LYS A 249 21.16 -11.56 -10.65
C LYS A 249 20.98 -12.48 -9.43
N ARG A 250 21.28 -12.00 -8.23
CA ARG A 250 21.04 -12.74 -6.97
C ARG A 250 19.56 -12.94 -6.69
N ILE A 251 18.72 -11.91 -6.92
CA ILE A 251 17.26 -11.99 -6.76
C ILE A 251 16.70 -13.08 -7.68
N PHE A 252 16.96 -12.96 -8.98
CA PHE A 252 16.45 -13.90 -9.98
C PHE A 252 16.94 -15.34 -9.81
N SER A 253 18.08 -15.52 -9.16
CA SER A 253 18.63 -16.85 -8.87
C SER A 253 18.00 -17.51 -7.62
N CYS A 254 17.23 -16.79 -6.82
CA CYS A 254 16.59 -17.30 -5.62
C CYS A 254 15.14 -17.71 -5.89
N LYS A 255 14.92 -19.00 -6.25
CA LYS A 255 13.58 -19.52 -6.57
C LYS A 255 12.54 -19.24 -5.49
N PRO A 256 12.76 -19.48 -4.18
CA PRO A 256 11.76 -19.18 -3.16
C PRO A 256 11.37 -17.69 -3.13
N LEU A 257 12.34 -16.78 -3.27
CA LEU A 257 12.10 -15.34 -3.28
C LEU A 257 11.25 -14.94 -4.50
N MET A 258 11.57 -15.47 -5.68
CA MET A 258 10.80 -15.19 -6.90
C MET A 258 9.35 -15.66 -6.80
N LEU A 259 9.10 -16.82 -6.17
CA LEU A 259 7.74 -17.32 -5.95
C LEU A 259 6.94 -16.41 -5.00
N VAL A 260 7.56 -15.91 -3.94
CA VAL A 260 6.92 -14.97 -3.00
C VAL A 260 6.64 -13.63 -3.68
N VAL A 261 7.58 -13.10 -4.45
CA VAL A 261 7.41 -11.86 -5.22
C VAL A 261 6.27 -12.01 -6.24
N LEU A 262 6.26 -13.09 -7.01
CA LEU A 262 5.20 -13.37 -7.99
C LEU A 262 3.83 -13.51 -7.33
N SER A 263 3.74 -14.25 -6.22
CA SER A 263 2.53 -14.36 -5.40
C SER A 263 2.03 -12.98 -4.95
N GLY A 264 2.95 -12.16 -4.45
CA GLY A 264 2.63 -10.79 -4.03
C GLY A 264 2.13 -9.89 -5.16
N MET A 265 2.70 -10.00 -6.37
CA MET A 265 2.23 -9.26 -7.55
C MET A 265 0.83 -9.70 -7.98
N LEU A 266 0.56 -11.02 -8.00
CA LEU A 266 -0.73 -11.59 -8.35
C LEU A 266 -1.82 -11.28 -7.32
N SER A 267 -1.48 -10.82 -6.12
CA SER A 267 -2.42 -10.38 -5.09
C SER A 267 -2.94 -8.95 -5.28
N PHE A 268 -2.95 -8.43 -6.50
CA PHE A 268 -3.38 -7.05 -6.80
C PHE A 268 -4.81 -6.73 -6.34
N GLY A 269 -5.68 -7.73 -6.28
CA GLY A 269 -7.06 -7.60 -5.79
C GLY A 269 -7.18 -6.99 -4.38
N ARG A 270 -6.14 -7.12 -3.56
CA ARG A 270 -6.10 -6.48 -2.23
C ARG A 270 -6.18 -4.94 -2.29
N TYR A 271 -5.73 -4.33 -3.37
CA TYR A 271 -5.82 -2.88 -3.56
C TYR A 271 -7.14 -2.44 -4.18
N MET A 272 -7.83 -3.36 -4.87
CA MET A 272 -9.08 -3.04 -5.57
C MET A 272 -10.20 -2.65 -4.61
N LEU A 273 -10.30 -3.29 -3.43
CA LEU A 273 -11.34 -2.94 -2.45
C LEU A 273 -11.31 -1.46 -2.03
N GLN A 274 -10.15 -0.84 -2.03
CA GLN A 274 -10.03 0.59 -1.75
C GLN A 274 -10.17 1.43 -3.02
N ALA A 275 -9.41 1.10 -4.06
CA ALA A 275 -9.37 1.89 -5.28
C ALA A 275 -10.68 1.82 -6.10
N ALA A 276 -11.35 0.67 -6.13
CA ALA A 276 -12.58 0.48 -6.87
C ALA A 276 -13.84 0.97 -6.13
N ALA A 277 -13.77 1.20 -4.82
CA ALA A 277 -14.94 1.57 -4.04
C ALA A 277 -15.72 2.80 -4.56
N PRO A 278 -15.08 3.92 -4.96
CA PRO A 278 -15.79 5.06 -5.54
C PRO A 278 -16.47 4.72 -6.87
N HIS A 279 -15.81 3.94 -7.72
CA HIS A 279 -16.31 3.52 -9.03
C HIS A 279 -17.53 2.60 -8.89
N VAL A 280 -17.46 1.63 -7.97
CA VAL A 280 -18.57 0.73 -7.65
C VAL A 280 -19.75 1.49 -7.06
N ALA A 281 -19.48 2.40 -6.12
CA ALA A 281 -20.51 3.22 -5.50
C ALA A 281 -21.28 4.07 -6.52
N ARG A 282 -20.62 4.51 -7.59
CA ARG A 282 -21.19 5.35 -8.64
C ARG A 282 -22.02 4.56 -9.66
N TYR A 283 -21.53 3.40 -10.09
CA TYR A 283 -22.03 2.72 -11.29
C TYR A 283 -22.54 1.29 -11.07
N SER A 284 -22.54 0.77 -9.84
CA SER A 284 -22.99 -0.61 -9.57
C SER A 284 -24.51 -0.76 -9.40
N GLY A 285 -25.24 0.36 -9.31
CA GLY A 285 -26.68 0.34 -9.04
C GLY A 285 -27.06 -0.11 -7.62
N PHE A 286 -26.11 -0.04 -6.66
CA PHE A 286 -26.39 -0.26 -5.25
C PHE A 286 -26.68 1.05 -4.53
N TYR A 287 -27.71 1.04 -3.69
CA TYR A 287 -28.05 2.17 -2.83
C TYR A 287 -28.43 1.68 -1.44
N ILE A 288 -28.31 2.57 -0.46
CA ILE A 288 -28.60 2.25 0.95
C ILE A 288 -30.07 2.51 1.28
N GLY A 289 -30.77 3.30 0.44
CA GLY A 289 -32.21 3.50 0.54
C GLY A 289 -33.04 2.33 -0.01
N LYS A 290 -34.37 2.46 0.10
CA LYS A 290 -35.31 1.50 -0.52
C LYS A 290 -35.54 1.76 -2.01
N THR A 291 -35.23 2.95 -2.47
CA THR A 291 -35.42 3.42 -3.85
C THR A 291 -34.12 3.97 -4.42
N ALA A 292 -34.01 3.94 -5.75
CA ALA A 292 -32.86 4.56 -6.43
C ALA A 292 -32.85 6.09 -6.16
N PRO A 293 -31.66 6.70 -6.03
CA PRO A 293 -31.54 8.15 -5.85
C PRO A 293 -32.25 8.90 -6.96
N GLN A 294 -33.05 9.91 -6.58
CA GLN A 294 -33.84 10.72 -7.51
C GLN A 294 -33.26 12.12 -7.68
N THR A 295 -32.40 12.56 -6.77
CA THR A 295 -31.76 13.86 -6.80
C THR A 295 -30.22 13.72 -6.83
N VAL A 296 -29.53 14.78 -7.26
CA VAL A 296 -28.06 14.81 -7.28
C VAL A 296 -27.50 14.67 -5.88
N ASP A 297 -28.15 15.25 -4.89
CA ASP A 297 -27.73 15.17 -3.48
C ASP A 297 -27.82 13.75 -2.95
N GLU A 298 -28.90 13.05 -3.27
CA GLU A 298 -29.07 11.63 -2.94
C GLU A 298 -28.00 10.78 -3.62
N ILE A 299 -27.65 11.07 -4.90
CA ILE A 299 -26.55 10.37 -5.60
C ILE A 299 -25.22 10.60 -4.89
N ASN A 300 -24.86 11.85 -4.59
CA ASN A 300 -23.61 12.19 -3.92
C ASN A 300 -23.50 11.55 -2.52
N SER A 301 -24.58 11.61 -1.77
CA SER A 301 -24.68 10.95 -0.45
C SER A 301 -24.55 9.44 -0.58
N ASN A 302 -25.24 8.82 -1.54
CA ASN A 302 -25.19 7.38 -1.79
C ASN A 302 -23.78 6.93 -2.20
N ILE A 303 -23.13 7.63 -3.15
CA ILE A 303 -21.75 7.32 -3.58
C ILE A 303 -20.81 7.33 -2.36
N SER A 304 -20.89 8.38 -1.54
CA SER A 304 -20.03 8.51 -0.37
C SER A 304 -20.27 7.39 0.65
N THR A 305 -21.53 7.05 0.89
CA THR A 305 -21.91 6.03 1.90
C THR A 305 -21.62 4.60 1.44
N VAL A 306 -21.93 4.27 0.17
CA VAL A 306 -21.62 2.94 -0.40
C VAL A 306 -20.09 2.73 -0.44
N ALA A 307 -19.33 3.73 -0.90
CA ALA A 307 -17.87 3.64 -0.91
C ALA A 307 -17.31 3.47 0.51
N LEU A 308 -17.86 4.17 1.51
CA LEU A 308 -17.47 3.99 2.91
C LEU A 308 -17.72 2.56 3.39
N VAL A 309 -18.90 2.01 3.18
CA VAL A 309 -19.25 0.65 3.63
C VAL A 309 -18.23 -0.34 3.07
N ILE A 310 -17.92 -0.27 1.77
CA ILE A 310 -16.94 -1.14 1.13
C ILE A 310 -15.55 -0.97 1.79
N GLN A 311 -15.09 0.25 1.97
CA GLN A 311 -13.76 0.54 2.49
C GLN A 311 -13.63 0.21 3.98
N VAL A 312 -14.69 0.44 4.78
CA VAL A 312 -14.71 0.05 6.20
C VAL A 312 -14.68 -1.47 6.34
N CYS A 313 -15.45 -2.21 5.54
CA CYS A 313 -15.38 -3.68 5.52
C CYS A 313 -13.96 -4.15 5.19
N ALA A 314 -13.31 -3.55 4.19
CA ALA A 314 -11.94 -3.86 3.83
C ALA A 314 -10.96 -3.58 4.99
N ALA A 315 -11.08 -2.44 5.65
CA ALA A 315 -10.24 -2.05 6.78
C ALA A 315 -10.43 -2.97 7.98
N VAL A 316 -11.68 -3.22 8.39
CA VAL A 316 -12.00 -4.06 9.56
C VAL A 316 -11.56 -5.50 9.33
N GLY A 317 -11.80 -6.08 8.15
CA GLY A 317 -11.34 -7.43 7.81
C GLY A 317 -9.81 -7.55 7.83
N MET A 318 -9.13 -6.56 7.25
CA MET A 318 -7.66 -6.48 7.21
C MET A 318 -7.05 -6.37 8.61
N PHE A 319 -7.49 -5.41 9.43
CA PHE A 319 -6.95 -5.21 10.78
C PHE A 319 -7.33 -6.37 11.72
N GLY A 320 -8.56 -6.89 11.61
CA GLY A 320 -8.99 -8.07 12.34
C GLY A 320 -8.05 -9.27 12.11
N ALA A 321 -7.70 -9.54 10.84
CA ALA A 321 -6.75 -10.58 10.51
C ALA A 321 -5.38 -10.36 11.18
N MET A 322 -4.85 -9.13 11.14
CA MET A 322 -3.53 -8.80 11.71
C MET A 322 -3.45 -9.09 13.21
N VAL A 323 -4.53 -8.90 13.96
CA VAL A 323 -4.59 -9.18 15.40
C VAL A 323 -4.46 -10.68 15.70
N PHE A 324 -5.00 -11.55 14.84
CA PHE A 324 -4.98 -13.01 15.04
C PHE A 324 -3.70 -13.67 14.49
N LEU A 325 -3.00 -13.06 13.54
CA LEU A 325 -1.81 -13.63 12.90
C LEU A 325 -0.72 -14.12 13.88
N PRO A 326 -0.35 -13.41 14.97
CA PRO A 326 0.67 -13.88 15.90
C PRO A 326 0.33 -15.21 16.58
N LYS A 327 -0.98 -15.51 16.76
CA LYS A 327 -1.44 -16.80 17.29
C LYS A 327 -1.35 -17.89 16.24
N LEU A 328 -1.62 -17.57 14.98
CA LEU A 328 -1.55 -18.51 13.85
C LEU A 328 -0.11 -18.92 13.54
N TYR A 329 0.84 -17.98 13.63
CA TYR A 329 2.28 -18.26 13.42
C TYR A 329 2.88 -19.29 14.39
N LYS A 330 2.24 -19.49 15.55
CA LYS A 330 2.68 -20.50 16.54
C LYS A 330 2.28 -21.91 16.16
N LYS A 331 1.27 -22.09 15.28
CA LYS A 331 0.66 -23.39 14.97
C LYS A 331 0.85 -23.80 13.51
N PHE A 332 0.97 -22.84 12.60
CA PHE A 332 0.94 -23.10 11.17
C PHE A 332 2.09 -22.39 10.45
N GLU A 333 2.59 -23.04 9.39
CA GLU A 333 3.55 -22.47 8.47
C GLU A 333 2.95 -21.30 7.67
N TYR A 334 3.78 -20.32 7.35
CA TYR A 334 3.40 -19.13 6.58
C TYR A 334 2.69 -19.47 5.26
N LYS A 335 3.20 -20.49 4.55
CA LYS A 335 2.62 -21.01 3.31
C LYS A 335 1.15 -21.41 3.49
N HIS A 336 0.85 -22.22 4.51
CA HIS A 336 -0.50 -22.74 4.76
C HIS A 336 -1.46 -21.62 5.18
N ILE A 337 -1.02 -20.69 6.05
CA ILE A 337 -1.82 -19.54 6.47
C ILE A 337 -2.22 -18.72 5.24
N MET A 338 -1.28 -18.47 4.33
CA MET A 338 -1.52 -17.65 3.14
C MET A 338 -2.46 -18.33 2.14
N ILE A 339 -2.24 -19.61 1.83
CA ILE A 339 -3.09 -20.37 0.90
C ILE A 339 -4.53 -20.47 1.43
N VAL A 340 -4.70 -20.87 2.69
CA VAL A 340 -6.03 -21.03 3.30
C VAL A 340 -6.78 -19.70 3.34
N SER A 341 -6.10 -18.60 3.69
CA SER A 341 -6.73 -17.29 3.68
C SER A 341 -7.15 -16.84 2.28
N CYS A 342 -6.32 -17.09 1.26
CA CYS A 342 -6.63 -16.75 -0.13
C CYS A 342 -7.84 -17.54 -0.65
N ILE A 343 -7.91 -18.85 -0.40
CA ILE A 343 -9.04 -19.69 -0.80
C ILE A 343 -10.31 -19.26 -0.07
N GLY A 344 -10.23 -19.05 1.26
CA GLY A 344 -11.37 -18.58 2.06
C GLY A 344 -11.87 -17.19 1.60
N GLY A 345 -10.96 -16.28 1.27
CA GLY A 345 -11.29 -14.98 0.72
C GLY A 345 -11.97 -15.05 -0.64
N PHE A 346 -11.53 -15.95 -1.53
CA PHE A 346 -12.19 -16.20 -2.81
C PHE A 346 -13.62 -16.70 -2.63
N ILE A 347 -13.82 -17.72 -1.78
CA ILE A 347 -15.15 -18.26 -1.50
C ILE A 347 -16.08 -17.16 -0.95
N ALA A 348 -15.60 -16.36 0.00
CA ALA A 348 -16.36 -15.23 0.53
C ALA A 348 -16.69 -14.18 -0.54
N SER A 349 -15.78 -13.92 -1.47
CA SER A 349 -16.01 -13.03 -2.61
C SER A 349 -17.09 -13.54 -3.55
N CYS A 350 -17.16 -14.85 -3.79
CA CYS A 350 -18.23 -15.48 -4.56
C CYS A 350 -19.60 -15.33 -3.86
N PHE A 351 -19.65 -15.52 -2.53
CA PHE A 351 -20.88 -15.30 -1.78
C PHE A 351 -21.29 -13.81 -1.77
N THR A 352 -20.34 -12.90 -1.66
CA THR A 352 -20.60 -11.46 -1.76
C THR A 352 -21.24 -11.11 -3.11
N LEU A 353 -20.72 -11.66 -4.20
CA LEU A 353 -21.26 -11.46 -5.55
C LEU A 353 -22.68 -12.04 -5.65
N LEU A 354 -22.87 -13.30 -5.25
CA LEU A 354 -24.14 -13.97 -5.36
C LEU A 354 -25.24 -13.27 -4.56
N ILE A 355 -25.00 -13.01 -3.28
CA ILE A 355 -25.97 -12.37 -2.39
C ILE A 355 -26.23 -10.94 -2.83
N GLY A 356 -25.19 -10.15 -3.11
CA GLY A 356 -25.35 -8.77 -3.54
C GLY A 356 -26.13 -8.67 -4.84
N TRP A 357 -25.81 -9.51 -5.83
CA TRP A 357 -26.51 -9.46 -7.12
C TRP A 357 -27.95 -9.90 -7.05
N THR A 358 -28.28 -10.93 -6.27
CA THR A 358 -29.64 -11.46 -6.13
C THR A 358 -30.53 -10.60 -5.24
N THR A 359 -29.99 -10.07 -4.13
CA THR A 359 -30.80 -9.30 -3.17
C THR A 359 -30.77 -7.80 -3.42
N LYS A 360 -29.81 -7.30 -4.19
CA LYS A 360 -29.52 -5.86 -4.40
C LYS A 360 -29.33 -5.08 -3.09
N ASN A 361 -28.99 -5.79 -2.01
CA ASN A 361 -28.81 -5.21 -0.68
C ASN A 361 -27.34 -5.34 -0.22
N LEU A 362 -26.64 -4.21 -0.22
CA LEU A 362 -25.23 -4.18 0.18
C LEU A 362 -25.01 -4.56 1.66
N LEU A 363 -25.98 -4.28 2.53
CA LEU A 363 -25.85 -4.56 3.97
C LEU A 363 -25.79 -6.07 4.24
N LEU A 364 -26.48 -6.90 3.46
CA LEU A 364 -26.40 -8.36 3.56
C LEU A 364 -25.05 -8.91 3.10
N CYS A 365 -24.29 -8.14 2.33
CA CYS A 365 -22.95 -8.51 1.86
C CYS A 365 -21.87 -8.28 2.91
N ILE A 366 -22.11 -7.43 3.93
CA ILE A 366 -21.11 -7.02 4.93
C ILE A 366 -20.35 -8.20 5.56
N PRO A 367 -20.99 -9.27 6.08
CA PRO A 367 -20.26 -10.38 6.68
C PRO A 367 -19.27 -11.05 5.70
N PHE A 368 -19.68 -11.24 4.45
CA PHE A 368 -18.87 -11.86 3.43
C PHE A 368 -17.77 -10.93 2.93
N MET A 369 -18.03 -9.63 2.84
CA MET A 369 -17.02 -8.62 2.53
C MET A 369 -15.94 -8.52 3.61
N LEU A 370 -16.31 -8.63 4.89
CA LEU A 370 -15.36 -8.70 6.00
C LEU A 370 -14.45 -9.92 5.89
N ILE A 371 -15.02 -11.09 5.58
CA ILE A 371 -14.26 -12.34 5.42
C ILE A 371 -13.36 -12.26 4.17
N SER A 372 -13.86 -11.73 3.06
CA SER A 372 -13.06 -11.55 1.82
C SER A 372 -11.90 -10.57 1.98
N ALA A 373 -11.95 -9.70 2.98
CA ALA A 373 -10.89 -8.76 3.30
C ALA A 373 -9.81 -9.34 4.26
N ILE A 374 -10.04 -10.48 4.90
CA ILE A 374 -9.03 -11.15 5.75
C ILE A 374 -7.70 -11.39 5.02
N PRO A 375 -7.68 -11.89 3.78
CA PRO A 375 -6.43 -12.10 3.04
C PRO A 375 -5.58 -10.83 2.88
N LEU A 376 -6.17 -9.64 2.85
CA LEU A 376 -5.43 -8.39 2.76
C LEU A 376 -4.45 -8.23 3.93
N GLY A 377 -4.94 -8.46 5.15
CA GLY A 377 -4.12 -8.41 6.36
C GLY A 377 -3.08 -9.52 6.41
N VAL A 378 -3.47 -10.74 6.01
CA VAL A 378 -2.59 -11.90 5.95
C VAL A 378 -1.45 -11.67 4.95
N ILE A 379 -1.76 -11.32 3.70
CA ILE A 379 -0.76 -11.13 2.64
C ILE A 379 0.23 -10.04 3.02
N ASN A 380 -0.23 -8.89 3.54
CA ASN A 380 0.65 -7.79 3.93
C ASN A 380 1.71 -8.16 4.97
N ASN A 381 1.39 -9.06 5.91
CA ASN A 381 2.31 -9.46 6.97
C ASN A 381 3.08 -10.73 6.62
N VAL A 382 2.40 -11.76 6.11
CA VAL A 382 3.00 -13.06 5.82
C VAL A 382 3.98 -12.98 4.67
N SER A 383 3.67 -12.23 3.58
CA SER A 383 4.62 -12.03 2.48
C SER A 383 5.93 -11.41 2.96
N PHE A 384 5.86 -10.41 3.85
CA PHE A 384 7.06 -9.80 4.40
C PHE A 384 7.89 -10.80 5.23
N ALA A 385 7.23 -11.62 6.05
CA ALA A 385 7.91 -12.66 6.83
C ALA A 385 8.56 -13.71 5.90
N MET A 386 7.86 -14.15 4.85
CA MET A 386 8.40 -15.08 3.85
C MET A 386 9.58 -14.49 3.08
N VAL A 387 9.55 -13.19 2.75
CA VAL A 387 10.70 -12.51 2.14
C VAL A 387 11.91 -12.54 3.07
N CYS A 388 11.73 -12.31 4.38
CA CYS A 388 12.82 -12.42 5.35
C CYS A 388 13.41 -13.82 5.41
N ASP A 389 12.58 -14.88 5.40
CA ASP A 389 13.02 -16.27 5.33
C ASP A 389 13.82 -16.56 4.04
N CYS A 390 13.39 -15.99 2.90
CA CYS A 390 14.10 -16.12 1.63
C CYS A 390 15.47 -15.40 1.65
N LEU A 391 15.58 -14.26 2.36
CA LEU A 391 16.87 -13.59 2.54
C LEU A 391 17.82 -14.39 3.39
N ASP A 392 17.34 -15.07 4.44
CA ASP A 392 18.12 -15.98 5.25
C ASP A 392 18.56 -17.20 4.42
N PHE A 393 17.70 -17.75 3.58
CA PHE A 393 18.05 -18.80 2.61
C PHE A 393 19.13 -18.34 1.61
N MET A 394 19.02 -17.11 1.10
CA MET A 394 20.05 -16.51 0.23
C MET A 394 21.38 -16.38 0.94
N GLU A 395 21.39 -15.91 2.20
CA GLU A 395 22.61 -15.81 3.01
C GLU A 395 23.25 -17.17 3.23
N TRP A 396 22.45 -18.20 3.54
CA TRP A 396 22.94 -19.57 3.68
C TRP A 396 23.62 -20.08 2.41
N LYS A 397 22.98 -19.83 1.24
CA LYS A 397 23.47 -20.32 -0.06
C LYS A 397 24.66 -19.53 -0.61
N THR A 398 24.71 -18.21 -0.41
CA THR A 398 25.68 -17.31 -1.05
C THR A 398 26.70 -16.71 -0.08
N GLY A 399 26.46 -16.82 1.22
CA GLY A 399 27.29 -16.19 2.23
C GLY A 399 27.04 -14.70 2.44
N PHE A 400 26.19 -14.05 1.63
CA PHE A 400 25.92 -12.61 1.66
C PHE A 400 24.47 -12.32 2.03
N ARG A 401 24.25 -11.43 3.00
CA ARG A 401 22.95 -10.92 3.37
C ARG A 401 22.78 -9.49 2.88
N ASN A 402 21.68 -9.23 2.19
CA ASN A 402 21.33 -7.88 1.77
C ASN A 402 19.94 -7.50 2.34
N ASN A 403 19.94 -6.80 3.48
CA ASN A 403 18.70 -6.43 4.17
C ASN A 403 17.85 -5.42 3.36
N GLY A 404 18.49 -4.53 2.59
CA GLY A 404 17.80 -3.57 1.73
C GLY A 404 17.03 -4.23 0.59
N LEU A 405 17.43 -5.44 0.19
CA LEU A 405 16.77 -6.20 -0.86
C LEU A 405 15.34 -6.61 -0.47
N GLY A 406 15.11 -6.98 0.80
CA GLY A 406 13.78 -7.36 1.28
C GLY A 406 12.79 -6.20 1.21
N SER A 407 13.22 -5.02 1.63
CA SER A 407 12.41 -3.80 1.56
C SER A 407 12.12 -3.41 0.11
N ALA A 408 13.12 -3.52 -0.77
CA ALA A 408 12.96 -3.22 -2.21
C ALA A 408 11.97 -4.19 -2.88
N CYS A 409 12.07 -5.50 -2.61
CA CYS A 409 11.12 -6.48 -3.15
C CYS A 409 9.68 -6.21 -2.67
N GLN A 410 9.49 -5.85 -1.40
CA GLN A 410 8.17 -5.56 -0.85
C GLN A 410 7.60 -4.26 -1.43
N SER A 411 8.40 -3.21 -1.57
CA SER A 411 8.00 -1.95 -2.22
C SER A 411 7.59 -2.19 -3.67
N PHE A 412 8.38 -2.95 -4.42
CA PHE A 412 8.09 -3.33 -5.80
C PHE A 412 6.76 -4.09 -5.91
N VAL A 413 6.54 -5.12 -5.08
CA VAL A 413 5.29 -5.90 -5.05
C VAL A 413 4.08 -5.01 -4.78
N ASN A 414 4.20 -4.08 -3.81
CA ASN A 414 3.10 -3.17 -3.47
C ASN A 414 2.77 -2.22 -4.63
N LYS A 415 3.78 -1.62 -5.25
CA LYS A 415 3.60 -0.67 -6.35
C LYS A 415 3.03 -1.33 -7.61
N ILE A 416 3.55 -2.49 -8.00
CA ILE A 416 3.05 -3.27 -9.13
C ILE A 416 1.63 -3.77 -8.88
N GLY A 417 1.35 -4.29 -7.67
CA GLY A 417 0.01 -4.75 -7.31
C GLY A 417 -1.03 -3.62 -7.39
N ASN A 418 -0.67 -2.42 -6.93
CA ASN A 418 -1.55 -1.25 -7.03
C ASN A 418 -1.79 -0.83 -8.49
N ALA A 419 -0.74 -0.88 -9.34
CA ALA A 419 -0.89 -0.60 -10.77
C ALA A 419 -1.84 -1.60 -11.47
N PHE A 420 -1.68 -2.90 -11.20
CA PHE A 420 -2.59 -3.91 -11.76
C PHE A 420 -4.03 -3.71 -11.29
N ALA A 421 -4.25 -3.33 -10.02
CA ALA A 421 -5.58 -3.00 -9.53
C ALA A 421 -6.20 -1.84 -10.34
N THR A 422 -5.45 -0.76 -10.56
CA THR A 422 -5.90 0.37 -11.38
C THR A 422 -6.19 -0.03 -12.81
N VAL A 423 -5.30 -0.81 -13.45
CA VAL A 423 -5.51 -1.29 -14.82
C VAL A 423 -6.78 -2.12 -14.92
N MET A 424 -7.04 -3.02 -13.96
CA MET A 424 -8.25 -3.84 -13.95
C MET A 424 -9.53 -3.00 -13.83
N ILE A 425 -9.51 -1.92 -13.03
CA ILE A 425 -10.63 -0.99 -12.92
C ILE A 425 -10.91 -0.34 -14.28
N ILE A 426 -9.88 0.20 -14.92
CA ILE A 426 -10.03 0.92 -16.20
C ILE A 426 -10.42 -0.03 -17.33
N LEU A 427 -9.83 -1.23 -17.38
CA LEU A 427 -10.21 -2.26 -18.34
C LEU A 427 -11.70 -2.61 -18.24
N MET A 428 -12.26 -2.62 -17.02
CA MET A 428 -13.68 -2.87 -16.83
C MET A 428 -14.55 -1.77 -17.47
N TYR A 429 -14.17 -0.50 -17.33
CA TYR A 429 -14.86 0.61 -18.01
C TYR A 429 -14.88 0.41 -19.53
N MET A 430 -13.73 0.01 -20.11
CA MET A 430 -13.61 -0.24 -21.55
C MET A 430 -14.44 -1.43 -22.01
N LEU A 431 -14.43 -2.53 -21.25
CA LEU A 431 -15.13 -3.77 -21.61
C LEU A 431 -16.65 -3.61 -21.64
N VAL A 432 -17.20 -2.78 -20.76
CA VAL A 432 -18.67 -2.57 -20.66
C VAL A 432 -19.11 -1.24 -21.27
N ASN A 433 -18.22 -0.56 -21.98
CA ASN A 433 -18.50 0.70 -22.69
C ASN A 433 -19.23 1.72 -21.82
N ILE A 434 -18.71 2.00 -20.61
CA ILE A 434 -19.22 3.08 -19.77
C ILE A 434 -18.63 4.39 -20.27
N ASP A 435 -19.47 5.21 -20.90
CA ASP A 435 -19.10 6.55 -21.32
C ASP A 435 -19.30 7.55 -20.17
N VAL A 436 -18.21 7.71 -19.43
CA VAL A 436 -18.18 8.59 -18.23
C VAL A 436 -18.49 10.03 -18.58
N GLN A 437 -18.09 10.49 -19.78
CA GLN A 437 -18.28 11.86 -20.22
C GLN A 437 -19.78 12.17 -20.40
N ASN A 438 -20.50 11.29 -21.06
CA ASN A 438 -21.95 11.44 -21.25
C ASN A 438 -22.75 11.24 -19.96
N LEU A 439 -22.25 10.42 -19.01
CA LEU A 439 -22.92 10.17 -17.75
C LEU A 439 -22.79 11.30 -16.72
N ASN A 440 -21.80 12.19 -16.85
CA ASN A 440 -21.53 13.25 -15.87
C ASN A 440 -21.73 14.67 -16.43
N VAL A 441 -22.12 14.81 -17.68
CA VAL A 441 -22.38 16.10 -18.36
C VAL A 441 -23.87 16.30 -18.53
N GLY A 442 -24.42 17.39 -17.96
CA GLY A 442 -25.83 17.76 -18.07
C GLY A 442 -26.36 18.46 -16.82
N SER A 443 -27.63 18.85 -16.86
CA SER A 443 -28.35 19.32 -15.68
C SER A 443 -28.65 18.16 -14.72
N GLY A 444 -28.81 18.44 -13.44
CA GLY A 444 -28.98 17.43 -12.38
C GLY A 444 -29.96 16.29 -12.72
N PRO A 445 -31.17 16.52 -13.22
CA PRO A 445 -32.13 15.45 -13.55
C PRO A 445 -31.65 14.51 -14.67
N GLU A 446 -30.93 15.02 -15.67
CA GLU A 446 -30.42 14.22 -16.79
C GLU A 446 -29.30 13.26 -16.34
N VAL A 447 -28.41 13.73 -15.48
CA VAL A 447 -27.35 12.91 -14.91
C VAL A 447 -27.93 11.79 -14.03
N VAL A 448 -28.97 12.11 -13.22
CA VAL A 448 -29.67 11.12 -12.40
C VAL A 448 -30.30 10.04 -13.28
N ALA A 449 -31.00 10.45 -14.33
CA ALA A 449 -31.61 9.53 -15.28
C ALA A 449 -30.58 8.66 -16.00
N ALA A 450 -29.45 9.23 -16.42
CA ALA A 450 -28.38 8.54 -17.10
C ALA A 450 -27.72 7.47 -16.20
N ILE A 451 -27.41 7.79 -14.93
CA ILE A 451 -26.84 6.83 -13.98
C ILE A 451 -27.84 5.70 -13.67
N ASN A 452 -29.12 6.03 -13.48
CA ASN A 452 -30.16 5.03 -13.19
C ASN A 452 -30.53 4.16 -14.40
N SER A 453 -30.22 4.58 -15.63
CA SER A 453 -30.48 3.85 -16.88
C SER A 453 -29.36 2.89 -17.29
N LEU A 454 -28.29 2.75 -16.50
CA LEU A 454 -27.21 1.83 -16.79
C LEU A 454 -27.73 0.39 -16.95
N ALA A 455 -27.20 -0.30 -17.97
CA ALA A 455 -27.59 -1.68 -18.24
C ALA A 455 -27.19 -2.60 -17.06
N PRO A 456 -27.98 -3.65 -16.78
CA PRO A 456 -27.64 -4.63 -15.74
C PRO A 456 -26.24 -5.23 -15.89
N THR A 457 -25.77 -5.41 -17.12
CA THR A 457 -24.41 -5.89 -17.44
C THR A 457 -23.32 -4.92 -16.96
N GLN A 458 -23.54 -3.61 -17.11
CA GLN A 458 -22.63 -2.57 -16.65
C GLN A 458 -22.60 -2.51 -15.13
N ASN A 459 -23.77 -2.55 -14.48
CA ASN A 459 -23.87 -2.61 -13.02
C ASN A 459 -23.18 -3.86 -12.45
N PHE A 460 -23.37 -5.03 -13.07
CA PHE A 460 -22.72 -6.29 -12.67
C PHE A 460 -21.21 -6.19 -12.80
N ALA A 461 -20.71 -5.68 -13.92
CA ALA A 461 -19.30 -5.52 -14.16
C ALA A 461 -18.64 -4.60 -13.12
N MET A 462 -19.28 -3.47 -12.79
CA MET A 462 -18.80 -2.58 -11.75
C MET A 462 -18.79 -3.25 -10.37
N PHE A 463 -19.85 -3.97 -10.00
CA PHE A 463 -19.87 -4.69 -8.73
C PHE A 463 -18.84 -5.81 -8.67
N SER A 464 -18.50 -6.42 -9.79
CA SER A 464 -17.46 -7.45 -9.88
C SER A 464 -16.07 -6.95 -9.46
N LEU A 465 -15.78 -5.64 -9.57
CA LEU A 465 -14.52 -5.02 -9.18
C LEU A 465 -14.21 -5.11 -7.67
N VAL A 466 -15.23 -5.26 -6.83
CA VAL A 466 -15.04 -5.45 -5.37
C VAL A 466 -15.39 -6.85 -4.90
N THR A 467 -15.76 -7.74 -5.82
CA THR A 467 -16.16 -9.11 -5.51
C THR A 467 -15.31 -10.14 -6.24
N ILE A 468 -15.73 -10.60 -7.42
CA ILE A 468 -15.10 -11.73 -8.11
C ILE A 468 -13.68 -11.42 -8.61
N VAL A 469 -13.42 -10.20 -9.08
CA VAL A 469 -12.09 -9.83 -9.61
C VAL A 469 -11.01 -9.87 -8.53
N PRO A 470 -11.21 -9.24 -7.34
CA PRO A 470 -10.30 -9.43 -6.21
C PRO A 470 -10.20 -10.89 -5.77
N GLY A 471 -11.32 -11.62 -5.75
CA GLY A 471 -11.35 -13.05 -5.42
C GLY A 471 -10.47 -13.89 -6.34
N LEU A 472 -10.57 -13.72 -7.66
CA LEU A 472 -9.71 -14.40 -8.64
C LEU A 472 -8.23 -14.04 -8.44
N SER A 473 -7.92 -12.78 -8.14
CA SER A 473 -6.56 -12.35 -7.80
C SER A 473 -6.01 -13.11 -6.58
N LEU A 474 -6.84 -13.39 -5.56
CA LEU A 474 -6.44 -14.19 -4.41
C LEU A 474 -6.14 -15.64 -4.79
N LEU A 475 -6.93 -16.26 -5.67
CA LEU A 475 -6.60 -17.60 -6.20
C LEU A 475 -5.27 -17.60 -6.96
N LEU A 476 -5.07 -16.62 -7.83
CA LEU A 476 -3.82 -16.48 -8.57
C LEU A 476 -2.62 -16.28 -7.63
N CYS A 477 -2.80 -15.54 -6.55
CA CYS A 477 -1.80 -15.35 -5.49
C CYS A 477 -1.39 -16.68 -4.84
N ALA A 478 -2.33 -17.61 -4.65
CA ALA A 478 -2.05 -18.91 -4.04
C ALA A 478 -1.25 -19.86 -4.95
N VAL A 479 -1.36 -19.73 -6.28
CA VAL A 479 -0.72 -20.65 -7.24
C VAL A 479 0.80 -20.77 -7.07
N PRO A 480 1.59 -19.67 -7.04
CA PRO A 480 3.05 -19.77 -6.84
C PRO A 480 3.41 -20.40 -5.49
N LEU A 481 2.57 -20.24 -4.48
CA LEU A 481 2.83 -20.75 -3.14
C LEU A 481 2.76 -22.28 -3.04
N PHE A 482 2.02 -22.94 -3.93
CA PHE A 482 2.05 -24.42 -3.99
C PHE A 482 3.45 -24.94 -4.32
N PHE A 483 4.22 -24.20 -5.12
CA PHE A 483 5.59 -24.52 -5.51
C PHE A 483 6.65 -24.01 -4.52
N TYR A 484 6.24 -23.27 -3.47
CA TYR A 484 7.15 -22.77 -2.45
C TYR A 484 7.57 -23.93 -1.53
N ASP A 485 8.89 -24.16 -1.47
CA ASP A 485 9.46 -25.35 -0.85
C ASP A 485 10.28 -25.07 0.43
N LEU A 486 10.42 -23.80 0.85
CA LEU A 486 11.14 -23.41 2.07
C LEU A 486 10.21 -23.52 3.29
N VAL A 487 9.85 -24.76 3.66
CA VAL A 487 8.94 -25.10 4.75
C VAL A 487 9.43 -26.34 5.51
N GLY A 488 8.93 -26.55 6.72
CA GLY A 488 9.21 -27.74 7.55
C GLY A 488 10.72 -28.00 7.74
N GLU A 489 11.15 -29.25 7.59
CA GLU A 489 12.54 -29.69 7.81
C GLU A 489 13.57 -28.92 6.98
N LYS A 490 13.23 -28.59 5.72
CA LYS A 490 14.13 -27.80 4.86
C LYS A 490 14.41 -26.41 5.44
N LYS A 491 13.39 -25.76 5.97
CA LYS A 491 13.52 -24.45 6.62
C LYS A 491 14.34 -24.55 7.89
N GLU A 492 14.06 -25.55 8.73
CA GLU A 492 14.78 -25.78 10.00
C GLU A 492 16.25 -26.09 9.76
N THR A 493 16.57 -26.94 8.77
CA THR A 493 17.94 -27.26 8.37
C THR A 493 18.70 -26.01 7.94
N VAL A 494 18.14 -25.22 7.04
CA VAL A 494 18.75 -23.97 6.56
C VAL A 494 19.01 -23.00 7.72
N PHE A 495 18.05 -22.81 8.62
CA PHE A 495 18.22 -21.88 9.74
C PHE A 495 19.22 -22.39 10.79
N SER A 496 19.27 -23.70 11.05
CA SER A 496 20.23 -24.28 11.98
C SER A 496 21.67 -24.18 11.44
N GLU A 497 21.88 -24.47 10.16
CA GLU A 497 23.19 -24.34 9.51
C GLU A 497 23.62 -22.88 9.41
N LEU A 498 22.69 -21.96 9.05
CA LEU A 498 22.97 -20.54 9.01
C LEU A 498 23.36 -19.99 10.39
N ALA A 499 22.72 -20.45 11.45
CA ALA A 499 23.08 -20.07 12.83
C ALA A 499 24.50 -20.53 13.19
N LYS A 500 24.91 -21.76 12.77
CA LYS A 500 26.27 -22.24 12.93
C LYS A 500 27.28 -21.40 12.16
N LEU A 501 27.00 -21.09 10.89
CA LEU A 501 27.84 -20.24 10.04
C LEU A 501 28.00 -18.81 10.60
N ARG A 502 26.92 -18.21 11.09
CA ARG A 502 26.96 -16.89 11.74
C ARG A 502 27.81 -16.90 13.02
N LYS A 503 27.70 -17.97 13.82
CA LYS A 503 28.53 -18.15 15.02
C LYS A 503 30.01 -18.28 14.68
N GLN A 504 30.37 -19.04 13.64
CA GLN A 504 31.75 -19.18 13.14
C GLN A 504 32.34 -17.85 12.65
N ARG A 505 31.51 -16.98 12.05
CA ARG A 505 31.90 -15.64 11.57
C ARG A 505 31.94 -14.58 12.67
N GLY A 506 31.75 -14.95 13.94
CA GLY A 506 31.72 -14.00 15.06
C GLY A 506 30.47 -13.09 15.08
N ILE A 507 29.49 -13.40 14.27
CA ILE A 507 28.20 -12.68 14.25
C ILE A 507 27.30 -13.38 15.27
N ASN A 508 27.37 -12.97 16.54
CA ASN A 508 26.47 -13.45 17.58
C ASN A 508 25.06 -12.87 17.34
N ILE A 509 24.25 -13.59 16.57
CA ILE A 509 22.80 -13.39 16.50
C ILE A 509 22.20 -14.42 17.45
N GLU A 510 21.98 -14.05 18.69
CA GLU A 510 21.11 -14.84 19.57
C GLU A 510 19.66 -14.67 19.08
N SER A 511 19.03 -15.79 18.73
CA SER A 511 17.62 -15.96 18.35
C SER A 511 16.63 -15.42 19.39
#